data_1c0a98d040c673bd7bd6a94303fc41e7
#
_entry.id   1c0a98d040c673bd7bd6a94303fc41e7
#
_cell.length_a   1.000
_cell.length_b   1.000
_cell.length_c   1.000
_cell.angle_alpha   90.00
_cell.angle_beta   90.00
_cell.angle_gamma   90.00
#
_symmetry.space_group_name_H-M   'P 1'
#
loop_
_entity.id
_entity.type
_entity.pdbx_description
1 polymer ?
#
loop_
_entity_poly.entity_id
_entity_poly.type
_entity_poly.pdbx_seq_one_letter_code
_entity_poly.pdbx_strand_id
1 'polypeptide(L)'
;MSQEEKNQAPDALDAVEAQAQAVNDVVNAAMDDLGEKFDNAADDVADNLSRAASSVLVRKDGKFILPLRIYGWWLTITNVVSLVGVVVVALALAVLFYDGAESTTVLSGFINAKLSLGLAIVRVVVGVFSTVFALRFGRSLRKSVRRKSANAARLYMWTLLVAVLLDYMISGFSFSTVFTMVQIALLTAFSILIDPTLMAERRDARDADNAALRDAAGKGMLGRDLTGKGYIRIDFFNLFWMFFICSILGLILEIIWHMTVVDFGHYQDRAGLLVGPFSPIYGFGAVLVTLALNRLYDKSPVITFVIAGLVGGAFEWGTAFFMKASFGITAWDYSSYSYFGVPDPVAKLTGGGTSVPFLVIWGILGIVWVKALLPIMLKGMNVIPWRLRYVVTAVCFVFMLANGLLTLGSLDCWFERSSGIQPTTAIEQFFADYCGDDFMKNRFQSMTIDTSNSTRKDAAEKADQQDVNVQEVQQEQERTQQEKLESNPELVTSRTV
;
A
#
# COMPACT_ATOMS: atom_id res chain seq x y z
N MET A 1 28.00 18.13 54.48
CA MET A 1 26.91 18.92 53.90
C MET A 1 26.15 19.59 55.01
N SER A 2 26.20 20.92 55.07
CA SER A 2 25.51 21.72 56.08
C SER A 2 23.99 21.68 55.84
N GLN A 3 23.21 21.96 56.91
CA GLN A 3 21.74 22.03 56.77
C GLN A 3 21.28 23.10 55.79
N GLU A 4 22.10 24.10 55.47
CA GLU A 4 21.86 25.13 54.46
C GLU A 4 21.99 24.59 53.02
N GLU A 5 22.93 23.66 52.77
CA GLU A 5 23.06 23.00 51.45
C GLU A 5 21.88 22.06 51.13
N LYS A 6 21.22 21.49 52.15
CA LYS A 6 20.04 20.63 51.97
C LYS A 6 18.76 21.42 51.66
N ASN A 7 18.67 22.69 52.07
CA ASN A 7 17.50 23.54 51.79
C ASN A 7 17.62 24.31 50.47
N GLN A 8 18.81 24.48 49.90
CA GLN A 8 19.02 25.12 48.59
C GLN A 8 18.82 24.19 47.38
N ALA A 9 18.94 22.89 47.57
CA ALA A 9 18.77 21.92 46.48
C ALA A 9 17.31 21.83 45.93
N PRO A 10 16.25 21.83 46.76
CA PRO A 10 14.86 21.85 46.24
C PRO A 10 14.51 23.13 45.47
N ASP A 11 14.92 24.30 45.94
CA ASP A 11 14.67 25.58 45.26
C ASP A 11 15.36 25.69 43.90
N ALA A 12 16.54 25.11 43.73
CA ALA A 12 17.24 25.07 42.44
C ALA A 12 16.57 24.10 41.44
N LEU A 13 16.03 22.99 41.91
CA LEU A 13 15.28 22.03 41.08
C LEU A 13 13.97 22.64 40.61
N ASP A 14 13.21 23.25 41.50
CA ASP A 14 11.96 23.94 41.23
C ASP A 14 12.15 25.10 40.24
N ALA A 15 13.26 25.84 40.34
CA ALA A 15 13.63 26.88 39.40
C ALA A 15 13.97 26.35 38.02
N VAL A 16 14.66 25.19 37.91
CA VAL A 16 14.97 24.52 36.66
C VAL A 16 13.70 23.95 36.01
N GLU A 17 12.81 23.35 36.82
CA GLU A 17 11.51 22.86 36.32
C GLU A 17 10.63 24.01 35.81
N ALA A 18 10.54 25.12 36.58
CA ALA A 18 9.79 26.30 36.12
C ALA A 18 10.37 26.91 34.82
N GLN A 19 11.69 26.93 34.70
CA GLN A 19 12.35 27.41 33.47
C GLN A 19 12.15 26.46 32.28
N ALA A 20 12.20 25.16 32.52
CA ALA A 20 11.89 24.15 31.51
C ALA A 20 10.41 24.23 31.05
N GLN A 21 9.51 24.48 32.02
CA GLN A 21 8.09 24.66 31.72
C GLN A 21 7.82 25.94 30.91
N ALA A 22 8.46 27.07 31.29
CA ALA A 22 8.35 28.31 30.54
C ALA A 22 8.89 28.17 29.09
N VAL A 23 10.00 27.46 28.89
CA VAL A 23 10.53 27.18 27.55
C VAL A 23 9.56 26.29 26.76
N ASN A 24 8.99 25.27 27.39
CA ASN A 24 8.03 24.40 26.77
C ASN A 24 6.74 25.14 26.36
N ASP A 25 6.26 26.05 27.19
CA ASP A 25 5.09 26.88 26.87
C ASP A 25 5.35 27.83 25.71
N VAL A 26 6.53 28.44 25.61
CA VAL A 26 6.94 29.29 24.49
C VAL A 26 7.06 28.47 23.20
N VAL A 27 7.66 27.29 23.28
CA VAL A 27 7.77 26.37 22.13
C VAL A 27 6.39 25.93 21.66
N ASN A 28 5.52 25.54 22.58
CA ASN A 28 4.16 25.13 22.25
C ASN A 28 3.35 26.27 21.63
N ALA A 29 3.46 27.48 22.14
CA ALA A 29 2.78 28.66 21.58
C ALA A 29 3.29 28.98 20.14
N ALA A 30 4.60 28.91 19.92
CA ALA A 30 5.19 29.11 18.59
C ALA A 30 4.77 28.02 17.59
N MET A 31 4.68 26.76 18.07
CA MET A 31 4.21 25.65 17.26
C MET A 31 2.71 25.76 16.93
N ASP A 32 1.93 26.27 17.86
CA ASP A 32 0.51 26.54 17.68
C ASP A 32 0.28 27.64 16.62
N ASP A 33 1.04 28.73 16.64
CA ASP A 33 0.98 29.81 15.65
C ASP A 33 1.39 29.29 14.24
N LEU A 34 2.46 28.49 14.18
CA LEU A 34 2.91 27.89 12.92
C LEU A 34 1.85 26.95 12.33
N GLY A 35 1.25 26.11 13.19
CA GLY A 35 0.19 25.19 12.76
C GLY A 35 -1.05 25.91 12.26
N GLU A 36 -1.46 27.03 12.91
CA GLU A 36 -2.59 27.85 12.46
C GLU A 36 -2.32 28.53 11.11
N LYS A 37 -1.12 29.05 10.94
CA LYS A 37 -0.71 29.64 9.65
C LYS A 37 -0.70 28.61 8.53
N PHE A 38 -0.23 27.39 8.81
CA PHE A 38 -0.23 26.30 7.83
C PHE A 38 -1.66 25.87 7.46
N ASP A 39 -2.53 25.68 8.45
CA ASP A 39 -3.93 25.31 8.24
C ASP A 39 -4.67 26.39 7.42
N ASN A 40 -4.49 27.67 7.78
CA ASN A 40 -5.10 28.79 7.06
C ASN A 40 -4.60 28.86 5.60
N ALA A 41 -3.28 28.70 5.37
CA ALA A 41 -2.71 28.66 4.04
C ALA A 41 -3.23 27.47 3.20
N ALA A 42 -3.32 26.31 3.81
CA ALA A 42 -3.86 25.12 3.14
C ALA A 42 -5.34 25.29 2.75
N ASP A 43 -6.13 25.93 3.62
CA ASP A 43 -7.54 26.25 3.35
C ASP A 43 -7.70 27.28 2.24
N ASP A 44 -6.90 28.34 2.25
CA ASP A 44 -6.92 29.35 1.21
C ASP A 44 -6.56 28.75 -0.15
N VAL A 45 -5.56 27.87 -0.20
CA VAL A 45 -5.21 27.14 -1.43
C VAL A 45 -6.35 26.23 -1.88
N ALA A 46 -6.94 25.46 -0.98
CA ALA A 46 -8.05 24.58 -1.30
C ALA A 46 -9.29 25.33 -1.79
N ASP A 47 -9.64 26.48 -1.17
CA ASP A 47 -10.74 27.33 -1.58
C ASP A 47 -10.49 27.99 -2.93
N ASN A 48 -9.27 28.47 -3.17
CA ASN A 48 -8.88 29.04 -4.45
C ASN A 48 -8.95 27.98 -5.56
N LEU A 49 -8.45 26.76 -5.31
CA LEU A 49 -8.53 25.65 -6.24
C LEU A 49 -9.98 25.21 -6.49
N SER A 50 -10.82 25.15 -5.47
CA SER A 50 -12.23 24.79 -5.61
C SER A 50 -13.01 25.85 -6.38
N ARG A 51 -12.75 27.14 -6.12
CA ARG A 51 -13.34 28.25 -6.89
C ARG A 51 -12.88 28.21 -8.35
N ALA A 52 -11.58 28.03 -8.60
CA ALA A 52 -11.03 27.89 -9.93
C ALA A 52 -11.61 26.66 -10.65
N ALA A 53 -11.64 25.50 -10.01
CA ALA A 53 -12.24 24.29 -10.58
C ALA A 53 -13.72 24.49 -10.92
N SER A 54 -14.52 25.08 -10.00
CA SER A 54 -15.92 25.33 -10.26
C SER A 54 -16.17 26.37 -11.34
N SER A 55 -15.32 27.41 -11.46
CA SER A 55 -15.41 28.43 -12.53
C SER A 55 -15.10 27.87 -13.92
N VAL A 56 -14.17 26.91 -13.98
CA VAL A 56 -13.76 26.24 -15.24
C VAL A 56 -14.72 25.11 -15.60
N LEU A 57 -15.16 24.28 -14.64
CA LEU A 57 -15.91 23.05 -14.89
C LEU A 57 -17.42 23.21 -14.84
N VAL A 58 -17.92 24.34 -14.31
CA VAL A 58 -19.35 24.59 -14.17
C VAL A 58 -19.74 25.91 -14.85
N ARG A 59 -20.75 25.85 -15.71
CA ARG A 59 -21.30 27.02 -16.39
C ARG A 59 -22.12 27.89 -15.43
N LYS A 60 -22.40 29.14 -15.84
CA LYS A 60 -23.26 30.07 -15.07
C LYS A 60 -24.66 29.53 -14.79
N ASP A 61 -25.16 28.63 -15.64
CA ASP A 61 -26.47 27.96 -15.47
C ASP A 61 -26.43 26.77 -14.48
N GLY A 62 -25.29 26.57 -13.79
CA GLY A 62 -25.08 25.50 -12.82
C GLY A 62 -24.78 24.13 -13.42
N LYS A 63 -24.79 24.00 -14.75
CA LYS A 63 -24.48 22.74 -15.44
C LYS A 63 -22.99 22.59 -15.65
N PHE A 64 -22.53 21.34 -15.68
CA PHE A 64 -21.15 21.05 -16.08
C PHE A 64 -20.89 21.47 -17.54
N ILE A 65 -19.65 21.85 -17.84
CA ILE A 65 -19.21 22.14 -19.20
C ILE A 65 -19.45 20.94 -20.11
N LEU A 66 -19.58 21.23 -21.42
CA LEU A 66 -19.86 20.20 -22.42
C LEU A 66 -18.84 19.04 -22.43
N PRO A 67 -17.52 19.26 -22.36
CA PRO A 67 -16.55 18.17 -22.32
C PRO A 67 -16.78 17.19 -21.16
N LEU A 68 -17.11 17.70 -19.97
CA LEU A 68 -17.38 16.86 -18.81
C LEU A 68 -18.65 15.99 -18.97
N ARG A 69 -19.66 16.54 -19.63
CA ARG A 69 -20.89 15.81 -19.97
C ARG A 69 -20.65 14.77 -21.06
N ILE A 70 -19.83 15.09 -22.07
CA ILE A 70 -19.39 14.15 -23.11
C ILE A 70 -18.60 13.01 -22.46
N TYR A 71 -17.67 13.32 -21.56
CA TYR A 71 -16.95 12.31 -20.77
C TYR A 71 -17.91 11.40 -19.98
N GLY A 72 -19.00 11.96 -19.42
CA GLY A 72 -20.04 11.19 -18.77
C GLY A 72 -20.79 10.23 -19.73
N TRP A 73 -20.95 10.59 -21.00
CA TRP A 73 -21.47 9.71 -22.04
C TRP A 73 -20.44 8.63 -22.43
N TRP A 74 -19.22 9.04 -22.64
CA TRP A 74 -18.12 8.13 -22.96
C TRP A 74 -17.94 7.05 -21.87
N LEU A 75 -17.91 7.45 -20.60
CA LEU A 75 -17.88 6.50 -19.48
C LEU A 75 -19.07 5.54 -19.50
N THR A 76 -20.27 6.03 -19.84
CA THR A 76 -21.45 5.18 -19.90
C THR A 76 -21.35 4.16 -21.02
N ILE A 77 -20.97 4.58 -22.24
CA ILE A 77 -20.87 3.71 -23.40
C ILE A 77 -19.76 2.68 -23.20
N THR A 78 -18.55 3.11 -22.83
CA THR A 78 -17.41 2.22 -22.63
C THR A 78 -17.67 1.19 -21.51
N ASN A 79 -18.29 1.59 -20.41
CA ASN A 79 -18.57 0.67 -19.32
C ASN A 79 -19.77 -0.26 -19.60
N VAL A 80 -20.72 0.12 -20.44
CA VAL A 80 -21.76 -0.81 -20.94
C VAL A 80 -21.12 -1.86 -21.85
N VAL A 81 -20.22 -1.45 -22.75
CA VAL A 81 -19.47 -2.39 -23.61
C VAL A 81 -18.60 -3.30 -22.77
N SER A 82 -17.88 -2.74 -21.76
CA SER A 82 -17.07 -3.53 -20.82
C SER A 82 -17.89 -4.55 -20.03
N LEU A 83 -19.13 -4.23 -19.67
CA LEU A 83 -20.00 -5.17 -18.97
C LEU A 83 -20.32 -6.39 -19.82
N VAL A 84 -20.52 -6.20 -21.13
CA VAL A 84 -20.69 -7.32 -22.07
C VAL A 84 -19.40 -8.17 -22.09
N GLY A 85 -18.23 -7.54 -22.17
CA GLY A 85 -16.94 -8.24 -22.11
C GLY A 85 -16.77 -9.03 -20.81
N VAL A 86 -17.11 -8.46 -19.67
CA VAL A 86 -17.08 -9.14 -18.36
C VAL A 86 -17.99 -10.38 -18.34
N VAL A 87 -19.20 -10.27 -18.91
CA VAL A 87 -20.13 -11.42 -19.00
C VAL A 87 -19.55 -12.52 -19.89
N VAL A 88 -18.95 -12.15 -21.03
CA VAL A 88 -18.31 -13.12 -21.94
C VAL A 88 -17.14 -13.83 -21.25
N VAL A 89 -16.28 -13.10 -20.54
CA VAL A 89 -15.17 -13.68 -19.77
C VAL A 89 -15.67 -14.59 -18.66
N ALA A 90 -16.72 -14.16 -17.92
CA ALA A 90 -17.29 -14.98 -16.87
C ALA A 90 -17.90 -16.30 -17.40
N LEU A 91 -18.57 -16.24 -18.55
CA LEU A 91 -19.12 -17.41 -19.22
C LEU A 91 -18.00 -18.35 -19.73
N ALA A 92 -16.94 -17.78 -20.32
CA ALA A 92 -15.79 -18.56 -20.75
C ALA A 92 -15.10 -19.27 -19.58
N LEU A 93 -14.91 -18.58 -18.46
CA LEU A 93 -14.39 -19.17 -17.22
C LEU A 93 -15.31 -20.28 -16.70
N ALA A 94 -16.63 -20.07 -16.70
CA ALA A 94 -17.60 -21.07 -16.25
C ALA A 94 -17.57 -22.34 -17.14
N VAL A 95 -17.43 -22.20 -18.46
CA VAL A 95 -17.25 -23.34 -19.39
C VAL A 95 -15.96 -24.09 -19.09
N LEU A 96 -14.84 -23.38 -18.90
CA LEU A 96 -13.55 -23.99 -18.55
C LEU A 96 -13.61 -24.78 -17.24
N PHE A 97 -14.36 -24.26 -16.25
CA PHE A 97 -14.60 -25.00 -15.00
C PHE A 97 -15.49 -26.24 -15.18
N TYR A 98 -16.50 -26.15 -16.06
CA TYR A 98 -17.45 -27.23 -16.28
C TYR A 98 -16.84 -28.42 -17.06
N ASP A 99 -16.03 -28.12 -18.08
CA ASP A 99 -15.42 -29.16 -18.94
C ASP A 99 -14.29 -29.94 -18.27
N GLY A 100 -13.88 -29.55 -17.03
CA GLY A 100 -12.74 -30.20 -16.37
C GLY A 100 -11.46 -30.20 -17.21
N ALA A 101 -11.47 -29.41 -18.30
CA ALA A 101 -10.33 -29.28 -19.17
C ALA A 101 -9.14 -28.88 -18.32
N GLU A 102 -8.09 -29.67 -18.37
CA GLU A 102 -6.78 -29.22 -17.95
C GLU A 102 -6.54 -27.90 -18.70
N SER A 103 -6.75 -26.80 -17.99
CA SER A 103 -6.84 -25.44 -18.53
C SER A 103 -5.49 -24.91 -19.01
N THR A 104 -4.64 -25.82 -19.51
CA THR A 104 -3.28 -25.55 -19.96
C THR A 104 -3.23 -24.62 -21.17
N THR A 105 -4.23 -24.65 -22.07
CA THR A 105 -4.18 -23.86 -23.32
C THR A 105 -4.60 -22.41 -23.15
N VAL A 106 -5.57 -22.09 -22.28
CA VAL A 106 -6.03 -20.71 -22.08
C VAL A 106 -5.16 -19.98 -21.05
N LEU A 107 -4.56 -20.71 -20.11
CA LEU A 107 -3.70 -20.19 -19.06
C LEU A 107 -2.20 -20.39 -19.35
N SER A 108 -1.84 -20.87 -20.54
CA SER A 108 -0.45 -21.13 -20.94
C SER A 108 0.47 -19.90 -20.88
N GLY A 109 -0.09 -18.69 -20.89
CA GLY A 109 0.67 -17.45 -20.72
C GLY A 109 0.91 -17.05 -19.26
N PHE A 110 0.46 -17.83 -18.25
CA PHE A 110 0.69 -17.54 -16.85
C PHE A 110 1.68 -18.53 -16.25
N ILE A 111 2.66 -18.01 -15.52
CA ILE A 111 3.67 -18.83 -14.83
C ILE A 111 3.00 -19.75 -13.79
N ASN A 112 2.02 -19.23 -13.04
CA ASN A 112 1.24 -20.02 -12.09
C ASN A 112 -0.26 -19.98 -12.42
N ALA A 113 -0.72 -20.92 -13.22
CA ALA A 113 -2.09 -20.96 -13.76
C ALA A 113 -3.18 -20.99 -12.68
N LYS A 114 -2.99 -21.72 -11.59
CA LYS A 114 -4.02 -21.84 -10.51
C LYS A 114 -4.20 -20.54 -9.72
N LEU A 115 -3.09 -19.89 -9.36
CA LEU A 115 -3.12 -18.61 -8.66
C LEU A 115 -3.67 -17.50 -9.57
N SER A 116 -3.23 -17.48 -10.83
CA SER A 116 -3.69 -16.50 -11.83
C SER A 116 -5.18 -16.60 -12.09
N LEU A 117 -5.74 -17.81 -12.14
CA LEU A 117 -7.18 -18.02 -12.27
C LEU A 117 -7.95 -17.43 -11.08
N GLY A 118 -7.47 -17.69 -9.85
CA GLY A 118 -8.07 -17.10 -8.65
C GLY A 118 -8.08 -15.57 -8.68
N LEU A 119 -6.95 -14.95 -9.04
CA LEU A 119 -6.85 -13.50 -9.19
C LEU A 119 -7.74 -12.97 -10.32
N ALA A 120 -7.82 -13.67 -11.45
CA ALA A 120 -8.67 -13.28 -12.56
C ALA A 120 -10.16 -13.26 -12.15
N ILE A 121 -10.62 -14.25 -11.38
CA ILE A 121 -12.00 -14.27 -10.84
C ILE A 121 -12.23 -13.05 -9.93
N VAL A 122 -11.34 -12.79 -8.99
CA VAL A 122 -11.46 -11.63 -8.09
C VAL A 122 -11.44 -10.32 -8.90
N ARG A 123 -10.57 -10.23 -9.92
CA ARG A 123 -10.49 -9.07 -10.83
C ARG A 123 -11.79 -8.84 -11.60
N VAL A 124 -12.44 -9.91 -12.07
CA VAL A 124 -13.76 -9.84 -12.74
C VAL A 124 -14.81 -9.28 -11.77
N VAL A 125 -14.87 -9.78 -10.53
CA VAL A 125 -15.81 -9.27 -9.51
C VAL A 125 -15.59 -7.79 -9.24
N VAL A 126 -14.33 -7.37 -9.01
CA VAL A 126 -13.98 -5.96 -8.81
C VAL A 126 -14.32 -5.13 -10.07
N GLY A 127 -14.13 -5.69 -11.26
CA GLY A 127 -14.52 -5.09 -12.54
C GLY A 127 -16.02 -4.78 -12.64
N VAL A 128 -16.88 -5.67 -12.17
CA VAL A 128 -18.34 -5.44 -12.09
C VAL A 128 -18.65 -4.26 -11.17
N PHE A 129 -18.09 -4.22 -9.97
CA PHE A 129 -18.29 -3.09 -9.05
C PHE A 129 -17.77 -1.78 -9.63
N SER A 130 -16.58 -1.81 -10.24
CA SER A 130 -15.97 -0.65 -10.90
C SER A 130 -16.89 -0.11 -12.01
N THR A 131 -17.43 -0.99 -12.85
CA THR A 131 -18.39 -0.65 -13.92
C THR A 131 -19.65 -0.01 -13.34
N VAL A 132 -20.24 -0.57 -12.29
CA VAL A 132 -21.45 0.00 -11.66
C VAL A 132 -21.20 1.41 -11.14
N PHE A 133 -20.06 1.66 -10.48
CA PHE A 133 -19.73 2.98 -9.97
C PHE A 133 -19.33 3.96 -11.08
N ALA A 134 -18.65 3.51 -12.13
CA ALA A 134 -18.40 4.32 -13.33
C ALA A 134 -19.68 4.76 -14.02
N LEU A 135 -20.67 3.86 -14.17
CA LEU A 135 -22.00 4.19 -14.72
C LEU A 135 -22.76 5.21 -13.85
N ARG A 136 -22.69 5.05 -12.51
CA ARG A 136 -23.28 6.04 -11.57
C ARG A 136 -22.58 7.39 -11.72
N PHE A 137 -21.26 7.42 -11.82
CA PHE A 137 -20.49 8.63 -12.04
C PHE A 137 -20.84 9.29 -13.37
N GLY A 138 -20.78 8.56 -14.49
CA GLY A 138 -21.14 9.06 -15.80
C GLY A 138 -22.58 9.63 -15.86
N ARG A 139 -23.56 8.95 -15.22
CA ARG A 139 -24.93 9.46 -15.11
C ARG A 139 -25.01 10.77 -14.31
N SER A 140 -24.26 10.88 -13.22
CA SER A 140 -24.25 12.09 -12.39
C SER A 140 -23.62 13.29 -13.11
N LEU A 141 -22.55 13.06 -13.88
CA LEU A 141 -21.93 14.08 -14.74
C LEU A 141 -22.92 14.60 -15.79
N ARG A 142 -23.64 13.72 -16.49
CA ARG A 142 -24.65 14.13 -17.49
C ARG A 142 -25.77 14.95 -16.88
N LYS A 143 -26.21 14.59 -15.66
CA LYS A 143 -27.24 15.31 -14.92
C LYS A 143 -26.74 16.57 -14.23
N SER A 144 -25.41 16.81 -14.23
CA SER A 144 -24.75 17.96 -13.60
C SER A 144 -25.07 18.14 -12.11
N VAL A 145 -25.17 17.04 -11.36
CA VAL A 145 -25.45 17.07 -9.91
C VAL A 145 -24.13 16.99 -9.14
N ARG A 146 -23.58 18.12 -8.71
CA ARG A 146 -22.24 18.25 -8.13
C ARG A 146 -21.99 17.26 -6.98
N ARG A 147 -22.80 17.29 -5.92
CA ARG A 147 -22.66 16.43 -4.74
C ARG A 147 -22.72 14.93 -5.07
N LYS A 148 -23.65 14.53 -5.97
CA LYS A 148 -23.75 13.14 -6.42
C LYS A 148 -22.55 12.74 -7.27
N SER A 149 -22.03 13.66 -8.09
CA SER A 149 -20.83 13.42 -8.90
C SER A 149 -19.59 13.26 -8.04
N ALA A 150 -19.40 14.10 -7.01
CA ALA A 150 -18.30 13.99 -6.06
C ALA A 150 -18.32 12.64 -5.32
N ASN A 151 -19.49 12.23 -4.81
CA ASN A 151 -19.64 10.95 -4.10
C ASN A 151 -19.45 9.74 -5.02
N ALA A 152 -19.99 9.79 -6.24
CA ALA A 152 -19.82 8.72 -7.22
C ALA A 152 -18.36 8.58 -7.69
N ALA A 153 -17.68 9.71 -7.90
CA ALA A 153 -16.24 9.72 -8.22
C ALA A 153 -15.40 9.04 -7.12
N ARG A 154 -15.72 9.32 -5.84
CA ARG A 154 -15.03 8.71 -4.69
C ARG A 154 -15.22 7.19 -4.63
N LEU A 155 -16.44 6.72 -4.82
CA LEU A 155 -16.72 5.28 -4.82
C LEU A 155 -16.04 4.58 -6.00
N TYR A 156 -16.06 5.21 -7.18
CA TYR A 156 -15.36 4.70 -8.35
C TYR A 156 -13.84 4.65 -8.14
N MET A 157 -13.25 5.69 -7.56
CA MET A 157 -11.84 5.74 -7.18
C MET A 157 -11.43 4.56 -6.28
N TRP A 158 -12.23 4.24 -5.25
CA TRP A 158 -11.93 3.11 -4.37
C TRP A 158 -11.91 1.76 -5.10
N THR A 159 -12.82 1.56 -6.05
CA THR A 159 -12.79 0.32 -6.86
C THR A 159 -11.59 0.26 -7.80
N LEU A 160 -11.17 1.40 -8.35
CA LEU A 160 -9.97 1.48 -9.16
C LEU A 160 -8.68 1.22 -8.36
N LEU A 161 -8.63 1.66 -7.09
CA LEU A 161 -7.51 1.34 -6.19
C LEU A 161 -7.34 -0.17 -6.00
N VAL A 162 -8.45 -0.88 -5.76
CA VAL A 162 -8.40 -2.34 -5.66
C VAL A 162 -8.04 -2.98 -7.00
N ALA A 163 -8.61 -2.47 -8.09
CA ALA A 163 -8.34 -2.97 -9.43
C ALA A 163 -6.86 -2.81 -9.81
N VAL A 164 -6.25 -1.66 -9.53
CA VAL A 164 -4.84 -1.40 -9.83
C VAL A 164 -3.91 -2.32 -9.05
N LEU A 165 -4.26 -2.64 -7.80
CA LEU A 165 -3.48 -3.60 -7.01
C LEU A 165 -3.51 -5.00 -7.64
N LEU A 166 -4.70 -5.45 -8.07
CA LEU A 166 -4.85 -6.76 -8.74
C LEU A 166 -4.15 -6.78 -10.11
N ASP A 167 -4.28 -5.70 -10.89
CA ASP A 167 -3.60 -5.58 -12.18
C ASP A 167 -2.08 -5.58 -12.01
N TYR A 168 -1.57 -4.93 -10.96
CA TYR A 168 -0.16 -4.96 -10.60
C TYR A 168 0.33 -6.37 -10.25
N MET A 169 -0.48 -7.15 -9.51
CA MET A 169 -0.15 -8.55 -9.18
C MET A 169 -0.11 -9.46 -10.41
N ILE A 170 -0.86 -9.14 -11.47
CA ILE A 170 -0.96 -9.97 -12.69
C ILE A 170 0.04 -9.51 -13.77
N SER A 171 0.26 -8.21 -13.90
CA SER A 171 0.95 -7.61 -15.05
C SER A 171 2.01 -6.58 -14.68
N GLY A 172 2.36 -6.45 -13.38
CA GLY A 172 3.36 -5.50 -12.90
C GLY A 172 3.06 -4.04 -13.25
N PHE A 173 4.10 -3.23 -13.38
CA PHE A 173 3.99 -1.86 -13.86
C PHE A 173 3.82 -1.83 -15.37
N SER A 174 2.59 -1.62 -15.81
CA SER A 174 2.22 -1.46 -17.22
C SER A 174 1.75 -0.03 -17.50
N PHE A 175 1.67 0.35 -18.78
CA PHE A 175 1.06 1.63 -19.18
C PHE A 175 -0.38 1.76 -18.65
N SER A 176 -1.14 0.67 -18.64
CA SER A 176 -2.51 0.62 -18.10
C SER A 176 -2.52 0.93 -16.59
N THR A 177 -1.56 0.42 -15.84
CA THR A 177 -1.41 0.68 -14.39
C THR A 177 -1.15 2.16 -14.13
N VAL A 178 -0.21 2.77 -14.85
CA VAL A 178 0.11 4.20 -14.74
C VAL A 178 -1.11 5.06 -15.12
N PHE A 179 -1.78 4.72 -16.22
CA PHE A 179 -2.99 5.43 -16.65
C PHE A 179 -4.09 5.39 -15.58
N THR A 180 -4.31 4.22 -14.96
CA THR A 180 -5.29 4.07 -13.88
C THR A 180 -4.89 4.86 -12.63
N MET A 181 -3.61 4.92 -12.29
CA MET A 181 -3.11 5.76 -11.18
C MET A 181 -3.39 7.26 -11.43
N VAL A 182 -3.14 7.74 -12.65
CA VAL A 182 -3.49 9.12 -13.05
C VAL A 182 -5.01 9.34 -12.95
N GLN A 183 -5.81 8.39 -13.40
CA GLN A 183 -7.27 8.46 -13.28
C GLN A 183 -7.73 8.52 -11.82
N ILE A 184 -7.12 7.74 -10.92
CA ILE A 184 -7.38 7.78 -9.48
C ILE A 184 -7.07 9.19 -8.92
N ALA A 185 -5.92 9.76 -9.27
CA ALA A 185 -5.53 11.11 -8.84
C ALA A 185 -6.54 12.17 -9.32
N LEU A 186 -6.94 12.11 -10.59
CA LEU A 186 -7.95 13.02 -11.15
C LEU A 186 -9.33 12.87 -10.49
N LEU A 187 -9.78 11.64 -10.24
CA LEU A 187 -11.05 11.38 -9.53
C LEU A 187 -11.00 11.87 -8.08
N THR A 188 -9.85 11.73 -7.42
CA THR A 188 -9.62 12.26 -6.08
C THR A 188 -9.75 13.77 -6.07
N ALA A 189 -9.00 14.47 -6.93
CA ALA A 189 -9.06 15.92 -7.08
C ALA A 189 -10.49 16.39 -7.42
N PHE A 190 -11.14 15.77 -8.39
CA PHE A 190 -12.53 16.05 -8.76
C PHE A 190 -13.49 15.90 -7.58
N SER A 191 -13.37 14.78 -6.82
CA SER A 191 -14.26 14.50 -5.68
C SER A 191 -14.12 15.50 -4.53
N ILE A 192 -12.98 16.17 -4.45
CA ILE A 192 -12.68 17.17 -3.42
C ILE A 192 -13.12 18.56 -3.89
N LEU A 193 -12.79 18.95 -5.12
CA LEU A 193 -12.84 20.33 -5.58
C LEU A 193 -14.17 20.74 -6.22
N ILE A 194 -15.00 19.79 -6.71
CA ILE A 194 -16.16 20.12 -7.57
C ILE A 194 -17.33 20.73 -6.82
N ASP A 195 -17.47 20.49 -5.52
CA ASP A 195 -18.59 20.97 -4.73
C ASP A 195 -18.12 21.86 -3.56
N PRO A 196 -18.21 23.20 -3.70
CA PRO A 196 -17.82 24.13 -2.65
C PRO A 196 -18.59 23.95 -1.33
N THR A 197 -19.84 23.46 -1.38
CA THR A 197 -20.63 23.24 -0.17
C THR A 197 -20.09 22.05 0.65
N LEU A 198 -19.60 20.99 -0.03
CA LEU A 198 -18.91 19.90 0.62
C LEU A 198 -17.58 20.34 1.23
N MET A 199 -16.89 21.30 0.61
CA MET A 199 -15.67 21.88 1.16
C MET A 199 -15.95 22.65 2.45
N ALA A 200 -17.00 23.51 2.47
CA ALA A 200 -17.41 24.23 3.67
C ALA A 200 -17.84 23.28 4.79
N GLU A 201 -18.70 22.27 4.50
CA GLU A 201 -19.11 21.25 5.48
C GLU A 201 -17.88 20.49 6.07
N ARG A 202 -16.88 20.20 5.25
CA ARG A 202 -15.64 19.55 5.73
C ARG A 202 -14.79 20.48 6.59
N ARG A 203 -14.72 21.77 6.25
CA ARG A 203 -14.03 22.79 7.05
C ARG A 203 -14.69 22.90 8.41
N ASP A 204 -16.01 23.12 8.46
CA ASP A 204 -16.76 23.22 9.71
C ASP A 204 -16.58 21.97 10.59
N ALA A 205 -16.63 20.78 9.98
CA ALA A 205 -16.40 19.53 10.68
C ALA A 205 -14.95 19.43 11.20
N ARG A 206 -13.96 19.90 10.45
CA ARG A 206 -12.56 19.92 10.88
C ARG A 206 -12.32 20.92 12.01
N ASP A 207 -12.93 22.10 11.94
CA ASP A 207 -12.79 23.13 12.96
C ASP A 207 -13.43 22.68 14.27
N ALA A 208 -14.59 22.01 14.21
CA ALA A 208 -15.19 21.35 15.36
C ALA A 208 -14.31 20.23 15.92
N ASP A 209 -13.69 19.45 15.05
CA ASP A 209 -12.73 18.41 15.41
C ASP A 209 -11.48 19.00 16.07
N ASN A 210 -10.92 20.07 15.53
CA ASN A 210 -9.76 20.76 16.09
C ASN A 210 -10.07 21.34 17.49
N ALA A 211 -11.25 21.90 17.68
CA ALA A 211 -11.69 22.38 19.00
C ALA A 211 -11.79 21.21 20.01
N ALA A 212 -12.37 20.08 19.61
CA ALA A 212 -12.43 18.88 20.43
C ALA A 212 -11.05 18.30 20.76
N LEU A 213 -10.11 18.36 19.81
CA LEU A 213 -8.72 17.91 20.02
C LEU A 213 -7.97 18.83 21.00
N ARG A 214 -8.20 20.16 20.95
CA ARG A 214 -7.63 21.11 21.92
C ARG A 214 -8.14 20.83 23.34
N ASP A 215 -9.44 20.63 23.50
CA ASP A 215 -10.03 20.29 24.80
C ASP A 215 -9.49 18.95 25.32
N ALA A 216 -9.39 17.93 24.46
CA ALA A 216 -8.81 16.64 24.81
C ALA A 216 -7.33 16.74 25.18
N ALA A 217 -6.55 17.59 24.49
CA ALA A 217 -5.14 17.84 24.80
C ALA A 217 -4.98 18.47 26.18
N GLY A 218 -5.81 19.50 26.51
CA GLY A 218 -5.82 20.12 27.83
C GLY A 218 -6.18 19.15 28.98
N LYS A 219 -6.92 18.08 28.67
CA LYS A 219 -7.30 17.03 29.64
C LYS A 219 -6.35 15.82 29.61
N GLY A 220 -5.27 15.84 28.85
CA GLY A 220 -4.36 14.70 28.70
C GLY A 220 -4.99 13.46 28.02
N MET A 221 -6.10 13.63 27.30
CA MET A 221 -6.86 12.56 26.65
C MET A 221 -6.76 12.59 25.12
N LEU A 222 -5.73 13.26 24.59
CA LEU A 222 -5.55 13.41 23.17
C LEU A 222 -5.43 12.03 22.49
N GLY A 223 -6.16 11.83 21.39
CA GLY A 223 -6.22 10.57 20.66
C GLY A 223 -7.16 9.51 21.24
N ARG A 224 -7.75 9.73 22.42
CA ARG A 224 -8.78 8.86 23.00
C ARG A 224 -10.10 9.01 22.25
N ASP A 225 -10.86 7.92 22.15
CA ASP A 225 -12.24 8.00 21.67
C ASP A 225 -13.16 8.50 22.79
N LEU A 226 -13.51 9.78 22.72
CA LEU A 226 -14.40 10.43 23.69
C LEU A 226 -15.87 10.02 23.52
N THR A 227 -16.23 9.32 22.44
CA THR A 227 -17.59 8.81 22.20
C THR A 227 -17.90 7.55 23.02
N GLY A 228 -16.89 6.94 23.63
CA GLY A 228 -17.00 5.69 24.40
C GLY A 228 -17.23 4.43 23.54
N LYS A 229 -17.18 4.55 22.22
CA LYS A 229 -17.35 3.39 21.31
C LYS A 229 -16.10 2.57 21.12
N GLY A 230 -14.94 3.16 21.38
CA GLY A 230 -13.63 2.52 21.25
C GLY A 230 -12.64 3.05 22.27
N TYR A 231 -11.42 2.54 22.23
CA TYR A 231 -10.33 3.03 23.08
C TYR A 231 -9.66 4.24 22.46
N ILE A 232 -9.29 4.16 21.20
CA ILE A 232 -8.58 5.19 20.43
C ILE A 232 -9.53 5.78 19.39
N ARG A 233 -9.39 7.07 19.12
CA ARG A 233 -10.05 7.71 17.99
C ARG A 233 -9.45 7.19 16.69
N ILE A 234 -10.30 6.64 15.82
CA ILE A 234 -9.91 6.16 14.50
C ILE A 234 -9.85 7.36 13.54
N ASP A 235 -8.69 7.96 13.44
CA ASP A 235 -8.36 9.02 12.47
C ASP A 235 -7.03 8.73 11.76
N PHE A 236 -6.74 9.50 10.70
CA PHE A 236 -5.54 9.30 9.91
C PHE A 236 -4.27 9.47 10.74
N PHE A 237 -4.22 10.46 11.64
CA PHE A 237 -3.06 10.72 12.48
C PHE A 237 -2.72 9.51 13.36
N ASN A 238 -3.69 9.03 14.14
CA ASN A 238 -3.47 7.91 15.06
C ASN A 238 -3.08 6.63 14.31
N LEU A 239 -3.75 6.33 13.19
CA LEU A 239 -3.45 5.14 12.39
C LEU A 239 -2.10 5.24 11.70
N PHE A 240 -1.73 6.41 11.16
CA PHE A 240 -0.44 6.62 10.52
C PHE A 240 0.73 6.46 11.51
N TRP A 241 0.65 7.10 12.66
CA TRP A 241 1.72 6.99 13.66
C TRP A 241 1.83 5.60 14.26
N MET A 242 0.71 4.92 14.41
CA MET A 242 0.70 3.51 14.77
C MET A 242 1.41 2.65 13.73
N PHE A 243 1.08 2.84 12.45
CA PHE A 243 1.78 2.20 11.34
C PHE A 243 3.28 2.51 11.35
N PHE A 244 3.66 3.78 11.45
CA PHE A 244 5.04 4.23 11.39
C PHE A 244 5.89 3.65 12.53
N ILE A 245 5.42 3.81 13.78
CA ILE A 245 6.15 3.35 14.96
C ILE A 245 6.21 1.82 15.00
N CYS A 246 5.11 1.13 14.71
CA CYS A 246 5.09 -0.34 14.70
C CYS A 246 5.89 -0.95 13.56
N SER A 247 6.08 -0.24 12.44
CA SER A 247 7.00 -0.67 11.38
C SER A 247 8.45 -0.72 11.85
N ILE A 248 8.85 0.18 12.76
CA ILE A 248 10.19 0.19 13.36
C ILE A 248 10.30 -0.83 14.49
N LEU A 249 9.36 -0.78 15.44
CA LEU A 249 9.39 -1.67 16.61
C LEU A 249 9.24 -3.14 16.21
N GLY A 250 8.41 -3.42 15.23
CA GLY A 250 8.23 -4.77 14.70
C GLY A 250 9.48 -5.30 14.03
N LEU A 251 10.20 -4.47 13.28
CA LEU A 251 11.51 -4.85 12.71
C LEU A 251 12.52 -5.21 13.81
N ILE A 252 12.62 -4.37 14.85
CA ILE A 252 13.52 -4.64 15.97
C ILE A 252 13.16 -5.97 16.65
N LEU A 253 11.87 -6.19 16.89
CA LEU A 253 11.38 -7.42 17.49
C LEU A 253 11.72 -8.64 16.61
N GLU A 254 11.56 -8.54 15.31
CA GLU A 254 11.83 -9.62 14.36
C GLU A 254 13.33 -9.96 14.29
N ILE A 255 14.21 -8.95 14.30
CA ILE A 255 15.65 -9.16 14.35
C ILE A 255 16.02 -9.88 15.66
N ILE A 256 15.50 -9.43 16.81
CA ILE A 256 15.76 -10.08 18.11
C ILE A 256 15.24 -11.53 18.09
N TRP A 257 14.03 -11.75 17.58
CA TRP A 257 13.44 -13.09 17.45
C TRP A 257 14.33 -14.01 16.59
N HIS A 258 14.77 -13.52 15.43
CA HIS A 258 15.64 -14.28 14.56
C HIS A 258 16.95 -14.66 15.27
N MET A 259 17.62 -13.70 15.90
CA MET A 259 18.91 -13.90 16.58
C MET A 259 18.81 -14.78 17.84
N THR A 260 17.63 -14.90 18.44
CA THR A 260 17.46 -15.65 19.71
C THR A 260 16.77 -16.99 19.53
N VAL A 261 15.94 -17.16 18.51
CA VAL A 261 15.08 -18.34 18.35
C VAL A 261 15.31 -19.07 17.03
N VAL A 262 15.51 -18.34 15.90
CA VAL A 262 15.59 -18.94 14.57
C VAL A 262 17.01 -19.32 14.23
N ASP A 263 17.97 -18.39 14.36
CA ASP A 263 19.40 -18.59 14.08
C ASP A 263 20.23 -17.88 15.14
N PHE A 264 20.54 -18.64 16.22
CA PHE A 264 21.10 -18.10 17.45
C PHE A 264 22.44 -17.40 17.22
N GLY A 265 22.49 -16.12 17.56
CA GLY A 265 23.69 -15.31 17.49
C GLY A 265 24.01 -14.73 16.10
N HIS A 266 23.27 -15.07 15.05
CA HIS A 266 23.48 -14.54 13.71
C HIS A 266 22.50 -13.42 13.37
N TYR A 267 23.05 -12.25 13.06
CA TYR A 267 22.25 -11.11 12.58
C TYR A 267 21.79 -11.32 11.14
N GLN A 268 20.53 -11.03 10.88
CA GLN A 268 19.98 -10.96 9.54
C GLN A 268 19.17 -9.65 9.40
N ASP A 269 19.36 -8.90 8.31
CA ASP A 269 18.50 -7.76 8.00
C ASP A 269 17.09 -8.26 7.60
N ARG A 270 16.08 -7.81 8.34
CA ARG A 270 14.67 -8.20 8.17
C ARG A 270 13.83 -7.02 7.69
N ALA A 271 14.47 -5.96 7.18
CA ALA A 271 13.76 -4.79 6.69
C ALA A 271 12.88 -5.13 5.48
N GLY A 272 11.72 -4.49 5.40
CA GLY A 272 10.76 -4.64 4.32
C GLY A 272 10.68 -3.43 3.38
N LEU A 273 11.48 -2.37 3.61
CA LEU A 273 11.58 -1.21 2.72
C LEU A 273 13.04 -0.95 2.34
N LEU A 274 13.25 -0.29 1.19
CA LEU A 274 14.59 0.06 0.69
C LEU A 274 15.36 0.95 1.66
N VAL A 275 14.71 1.94 2.24
CA VAL A 275 15.36 2.95 3.06
C VAL A 275 14.88 2.88 4.50
N GLY A 276 15.83 2.90 5.45
CA GLY A 276 15.57 2.97 6.88
C GLY A 276 15.10 1.66 7.52
N PRO A 277 14.90 1.67 8.85
CA PRO A 277 14.60 0.49 9.64
C PRO A 277 13.11 0.22 9.70
N PHE A 278 12.48 -0.12 8.57
CA PHE A 278 11.05 -0.32 8.50
C PHE A 278 10.68 -1.71 8.00
N SER A 279 9.78 -2.37 8.72
CA SER A 279 9.07 -3.57 8.26
C SER A 279 7.56 -3.27 8.22
N PRO A 280 7.00 -2.88 7.05
CA PRO A 280 5.63 -2.38 6.94
C PRO A 280 4.56 -3.41 7.32
N ILE A 281 4.88 -4.70 7.27
CA ILE A 281 3.95 -5.75 7.68
C ILE A 281 3.50 -5.56 9.14
N TYR A 282 4.41 -5.20 10.05
CA TYR A 282 4.08 -4.94 11.44
C TYR A 282 3.26 -3.67 11.63
N GLY A 283 3.56 -2.63 10.84
CA GLY A 283 2.77 -1.41 10.81
C GLY A 283 1.34 -1.64 10.35
N PHE A 284 1.16 -2.30 9.22
CA PHE A 284 -0.18 -2.65 8.71
C PHE A 284 -0.91 -3.63 9.64
N GLY A 285 -0.20 -4.62 10.20
CA GLY A 285 -0.75 -5.54 11.19
C GLY A 285 -1.30 -4.79 12.42
N ALA A 286 -0.54 -3.86 12.98
CA ALA A 286 -0.96 -3.03 14.12
C ALA A 286 -2.20 -2.19 13.80
N VAL A 287 -2.25 -1.57 12.62
CA VAL A 287 -3.42 -0.81 12.15
C VAL A 287 -4.64 -1.72 12.02
N LEU A 288 -4.51 -2.87 11.35
CA LEU A 288 -5.63 -3.80 11.14
C LEU A 288 -6.15 -4.39 12.45
N VAL A 289 -5.27 -4.81 13.34
CA VAL A 289 -5.64 -5.30 14.67
C VAL A 289 -6.31 -4.20 15.48
N THR A 290 -5.84 -2.95 15.39
CA THR A 290 -6.51 -1.81 16.05
C THR A 290 -7.89 -1.58 15.48
N LEU A 291 -8.06 -1.53 14.17
CA LEU A 291 -9.38 -1.34 13.53
C LEU A 291 -10.36 -2.44 13.94
N ALA A 292 -9.91 -3.68 14.01
CA ALA A 292 -10.74 -4.83 14.40
C ALA A 292 -11.10 -4.83 15.89
N LEU A 293 -10.14 -4.48 16.76
CA LEU A 293 -10.27 -4.67 18.19
C LEU A 293 -10.60 -3.38 18.97
N ASN A 294 -10.54 -2.21 18.36
CA ASN A 294 -10.75 -0.93 19.04
C ASN A 294 -12.05 -0.86 19.85
N ARG A 295 -13.13 -1.44 19.28
CA ARG A 295 -14.45 -1.52 19.94
C ARG A 295 -14.58 -2.67 20.95
N LEU A 296 -13.58 -3.50 21.04
CA LEU A 296 -13.55 -4.69 21.89
C LEU A 296 -12.62 -4.50 23.10
N TYR A 297 -12.11 -3.29 23.32
CA TYR A 297 -11.10 -3.02 24.36
C TYR A 297 -11.57 -3.37 25.77
N ASP A 298 -12.89 -3.29 26.04
CA ASP A 298 -13.56 -3.61 27.32
C ASP A 298 -14.20 -5.01 27.33
N LYS A 299 -14.16 -5.73 26.19
CA LYS A 299 -14.79 -7.05 26.04
C LYS A 299 -13.93 -8.19 26.58
N SER A 300 -14.53 -9.39 26.57
CA SER A 300 -13.87 -10.61 27.02
C SER A 300 -12.56 -10.85 26.26
N PRO A 301 -11.46 -11.21 26.99
CA PRO A 301 -10.19 -11.58 26.36
C PRO A 301 -10.32 -12.72 25.34
N VAL A 302 -11.27 -13.64 25.53
CA VAL A 302 -11.50 -14.76 24.61
C VAL A 302 -12.00 -14.24 23.23
N ILE A 303 -12.94 -13.29 23.24
CA ILE A 303 -13.45 -12.69 21.99
C ILE A 303 -12.31 -11.92 21.29
N THR A 304 -11.54 -11.16 22.04
CA THR A 304 -10.37 -10.44 21.53
C THR A 304 -9.36 -11.39 20.91
N PHE A 305 -9.05 -12.51 21.62
CA PHE A 305 -8.14 -13.56 21.12
C PHE A 305 -8.59 -14.14 19.78
N VAL A 306 -9.85 -14.58 19.69
CA VAL A 306 -10.38 -15.21 18.48
C VAL A 306 -10.37 -14.25 17.30
N ILE A 307 -10.87 -13.02 17.50
CA ILE A 307 -10.92 -12.01 16.42
C ILE A 307 -9.50 -11.60 15.99
N ALA A 308 -8.59 -11.39 16.93
CA ALA A 308 -7.20 -11.06 16.62
C ALA A 308 -6.48 -12.18 15.86
N GLY A 309 -6.68 -13.43 16.28
CA GLY A 309 -6.13 -14.59 15.61
C GLY A 309 -6.60 -14.70 14.16
N LEU A 310 -7.90 -14.56 13.93
CA LEU A 310 -8.47 -14.64 12.58
C LEU A 310 -8.01 -13.47 11.70
N VAL A 311 -8.05 -12.23 12.20
CA VAL A 311 -7.66 -11.03 11.45
C VAL A 311 -6.15 -11.04 11.16
N GLY A 312 -5.34 -11.36 12.18
CA GLY A 312 -3.89 -11.43 12.02
C GLY A 312 -3.45 -12.54 11.07
N GLY A 313 -4.01 -13.74 11.21
CA GLY A 313 -3.70 -14.86 10.33
C GLY A 313 -4.15 -14.61 8.88
N ALA A 314 -5.32 -14.01 8.68
CA ALA A 314 -5.78 -13.62 7.34
C ALA A 314 -4.86 -12.55 6.71
N PHE A 315 -4.38 -11.60 7.50
CA PHE A 315 -3.44 -10.59 7.05
C PHE A 315 -2.06 -11.20 6.71
N GLU A 316 -1.55 -12.07 7.54
CA GLU A 316 -0.28 -12.77 7.32
C GLU A 316 -0.33 -13.61 6.04
N TRP A 317 -1.40 -14.41 5.87
CA TRP A 317 -1.64 -15.15 4.64
C TRP A 317 -1.77 -14.22 3.42
N GLY A 318 -2.55 -13.15 3.53
CA GLY A 318 -2.73 -12.16 2.44
C GLY A 318 -1.43 -11.51 2.01
N THR A 319 -0.54 -11.21 2.97
CA THR A 319 0.80 -10.65 2.67
C THR A 319 1.70 -11.68 2.00
N ALA A 320 1.77 -12.91 2.50
CA ALA A 320 2.51 -14.00 1.87
C ALA A 320 2.01 -14.26 0.44
N PHE A 321 0.68 -14.29 0.25
CA PHE A 321 0.05 -14.41 -1.06
C PHE A 321 0.44 -13.25 -2.00
N PHE A 322 0.36 -12.01 -1.53
CA PHE A 322 0.73 -10.83 -2.33
C PHE A 322 2.19 -10.89 -2.78
N MET A 323 3.12 -11.15 -1.87
CA MET A 323 4.55 -11.24 -2.18
C MET A 323 4.87 -12.35 -3.18
N LYS A 324 4.26 -13.52 -2.97
CA LYS A 324 4.44 -14.67 -3.84
C LYS A 324 3.84 -14.44 -5.22
N ALA A 325 2.62 -13.93 -5.30
CA ALA A 325 1.93 -13.69 -6.56
C ALA A 325 2.62 -12.60 -7.39
N SER A 326 2.98 -11.46 -6.76
CA SER A 326 3.54 -10.31 -7.46
C SER A 326 5.01 -10.48 -7.85
N PHE A 327 5.82 -11.13 -7.01
CA PHE A 327 7.28 -11.15 -7.16
C PHE A 327 7.89 -12.55 -7.08
N GLY A 328 7.08 -13.60 -6.93
CA GLY A 328 7.61 -14.94 -6.64
C GLY A 328 8.37 -15.02 -5.31
N ILE A 329 8.22 -14.03 -4.44
CA ILE A 329 8.97 -13.93 -3.19
C ILE A 329 8.32 -14.78 -2.11
N THR A 330 9.11 -15.67 -1.49
CA THR A 330 8.75 -16.37 -0.26
C THR A 330 9.56 -15.77 0.88
N ALA A 331 8.88 -15.05 1.79
CA ALA A 331 9.48 -14.49 2.98
C ALA A 331 9.39 -15.43 4.20
N TRP A 332 8.38 -16.32 4.22
CA TRP A 332 8.19 -17.41 5.18
C TRP A 332 7.34 -18.51 4.55
N ASP A 333 7.50 -19.73 5.06
CA ASP A 333 6.72 -20.89 4.66
C ASP A 333 6.54 -21.85 5.85
N TYR A 334 5.29 -22.05 6.26
CA TYR A 334 4.92 -22.94 7.35
C TYR A 334 4.38 -24.30 6.86
N SER A 335 4.53 -24.63 5.59
CA SER A 335 4.01 -25.86 5.00
C SER A 335 4.57 -27.14 5.62
N SER A 336 5.77 -27.07 6.22
CA SER A 336 6.43 -28.17 6.93
C SER A 336 5.90 -28.42 8.36
N TYR A 337 5.04 -27.53 8.88
CA TYR A 337 4.53 -27.68 10.25
C TYR A 337 3.60 -28.87 10.34
N SER A 338 3.85 -29.72 11.35
CA SER A 338 3.05 -30.89 11.64
C SER A 338 3.00 -31.15 13.15
N TYR A 339 1.90 -31.80 13.60
CA TYR A 339 1.68 -32.19 14.98
C TYR A 339 1.45 -33.69 15.03
N PHE A 340 2.30 -34.44 15.74
CA PHE A 340 2.21 -35.88 15.85
C PHE A 340 2.12 -36.61 14.49
N GLY A 341 2.81 -36.06 13.46
CA GLY A 341 2.79 -36.60 12.10
C GLY A 341 1.59 -36.18 11.24
N VAL A 342 0.69 -35.32 11.77
CA VAL A 342 -0.42 -34.74 11.01
C VAL A 342 -0.04 -33.34 10.57
N PRO A 343 -0.08 -33.02 9.26
CA PRO A 343 0.20 -31.64 8.77
C PRO A 343 -0.73 -30.63 9.41
N ASP A 344 -0.20 -29.43 9.69
CA ASP A 344 -0.99 -28.30 10.17
C ASP A 344 -2.13 -27.98 9.20
N PRO A 345 -3.42 -28.01 9.66
CA PRO A 345 -4.56 -27.85 8.78
C PRO A 345 -4.64 -26.44 8.18
N VAL A 346 -4.20 -25.42 8.92
CA VAL A 346 -4.20 -24.02 8.45
C VAL A 346 -3.07 -23.79 7.46
N ALA A 347 -1.86 -24.29 7.75
CA ALA A 347 -0.74 -24.21 6.83
C ALA A 347 -1.04 -24.93 5.51
N LYS A 348 -1.67 -26.10 5.58
CA LYS A 348 -2.12 -26.82 4.38
C LYS A 348 -3.16 -26.03 3.57
N LEU A 349 -4.14 -25.42 4.24
CA LEU A 349 -5.19 -24.62 3.59
C LEU A 349 -4.61 -23.36 2.93
N THR A 350 -3.65 -22.70 3.58
CA THR A 350 -3.07 -21.41 3.17
C THR A 350 -1.81 -21.56 2.30
N GLY A 351 -1.40 -22.79 2.00
CA GLY A 351 -0.15 -23.06 1.26
C GLY A 351 1.09 -22.55 1.98
N GLY A 352 1.14 -22.68 3.31
CA GLY A 352 2.26 -22.22 4.15
C GLY A 352 2.23 -20.74 4.52
N GLY A 353 1.24 -19.99 4.09
CA GLY A 353 1.18 -18.54 4.33
C GLY A 353 0.83 -18.13 5.76
N THR A 354 0.18 -18.99 6.54
CA THR A 354 -0.01 -18.91 8.01
C THR A 354 -0.23 -20.30 8.59
N SER A 355 -0.26 -20.45 9.91
CA SER A 355 -0.42 -21.73 10.58
C SER A 355 -1.16 -21.59 11.92
N VAL A 356 -1.60 -22.72 12.51
CA VAL A 356 -2.30 -22.71 13.82
C VAL A 356 -1.48 -21.99 14.91
N PRO A 357 -0.17 -22.25 15.09
CA PRO A 357 0.62 -21.50 16.09
C PRO A 357 0.58 -19.97 15.85
N PHE A 358 0.65 -19.53 14.60
CA PHE A 358 0.62 -18.11 14.31
C PHE A 358 -0.77 -17.48 14.53
N LEU A 359 -1.86 -18.23 14.30
CA LEU A 359 -3.20 -17.78 14.75
C LEU A 359 -3.25 -17.58 16.27
N VAL A 360 -2.63 -18.49 17.03
CA VAL A 360 -2.55 -18.39 18.50
C VAL A 360 -1.68 -17.18 18.91
N ILE A 361 -0.52 -17.01 18.27
CA ILE A 361 0.38 -15.85 18.51
C ILE A 361 -0.35 -14.54 18.23
N TRP A 362 -1.05 -14.42 17.08
CA TRP A 362 -1.86 -13.25 16.75
C TRP A 362 -2.97 -13.01 17.78
N GLY A 363 -3.62 -14.09 18.28
CA GLY A 363 -4.62 -14.01 19.33
C GLY A 363 -4.07 -13.45 20.63
N ILE A 364 -2.93 -13.95 21.11
CA ILE A 364 -2.24 -13.46 22.31
C ILE A 364 -1.78 -12.02 22.10
N LEU A 365 -1.16 -11.73 20.95
CA LEU A 365 -0.70 -10.40 20.61
C LEU A 365 -1.85 -9.39 20.58
N GLY A 366 -3.04 -9.79 20.11
CA GLY A 366 -4.23 -8.93 20.14
C GLY A 366 -4.70 -8.57 21.55
N ILE A 367 -4.63 -9.51 22.50
CA ILE A 367 -4.92 -9.21 23.91
C ILE A 367 -3.89 -8.23 24.47
N VAL A 368 -2.60 -8.51 24.27
CA VAL A 368 -1.50 -7.65 24.73
C VAL A 368 -1.60 -6.27 24.09
N TRP A 369 -1.93 -6.22 22.79
CA TRP A 369 -2.13 -4.98 22.04
C TRP A 369 -3.18 -4.09 22.71
N VAL A 370 -4.39 -4.59 22.87
CA VAL A 370 -5.52 -3.80 23.38
C VAL A 370 -5.32 -3.41 24.86
N LYS A 371 -4.78 -4.33 25.68
CA LYS A 371 -4.69 -4.11 27.13
C LYS A 371 -3.44 -3.34 27.56
N ALA A 372 -2.35 -3.43 26.83
CA ALA A 372 -1.06 -2.85 27.22
C ALA A 372 -0.46 -1.94 26.13
N LEU A 373 -0.25 -2.44 24.91
CA LEU A 373 0.52 -1.73 23.89
C LEU A 373 -0.22 -0.50 23.36
N LEU A 374 -1.52 -0.61 23.08
CA LEU A 374 -2.33 0.49 22.56
C LEU A 374 -2.34 1.72 23.51
N PRO A 375 -2.51 1.57 24.83
CA PRO A 375 -2.35 2.66 25.80
C PRO A 375 -0.95 3.28 25.81
N ILE A 376 0.11 2.46 25.71
CA ILE A 376 1.49 2.93 25.68
C ILE A 376 1.76 3.70 24.39
N MET A 377 1.32 3.17 23.25
CA MET A 377 1.43 3.82 21.95
C MET A 377 0.74 5.18 21.93
N LEU A 378 -0.45 5.27 22.49
CA LEU A 378 -1.19 6.54 22.60
C LEU A 378 -0.42 7.58 23.43
N LYS A 379 0.19 7.17 24.54
CA LYS A 379 1.06 8.06 25.33
C LYS A 379 2.27 8.53 24.52
N GLY A 380 2.94 7.62 23.78
CA GLY A 380 4.07 7.95 22.93
C GLY A 380 3.70 8.94 21.82
N MET A 381 2.57 8.71 21.13
CA MET A 381 2.08 9.63 20.11
C MET A 381 1.72 11.02 20.66
N ASN A 382 1.33 11.11 21.94
CA ASN A 382 0.98 12.37 22.59
C ASN A 382 2.20 13.24 22.96
N VAL A 383 3.42 12.74 22.82
CA VAL A 383 4.64 13.55 22.92
C VAL A 383 4.73 14.55 21.78
N ILE A 384 4.13 14.25 20.61
CA ILE A 384 4.10 15.17 19.48
C ILE A 384 3.05 16.25 19.75
N PRO A 385 3.40 17.53 19.81
CA PRO A 385 2.46 18.63 20.00
C PRO A 385 1.35 18.58 18.94
N TRP A 386 0.11 18.80 19.36
CA TRP A 386 -1.06 18.47 18.53
C TRP A 386 -1.09 19.21 17.18
N ARG A 387 -0.56 20.41 17.06
CA ARG A 387 -0.49 21.17 15.80
C ARG A 387 0.69 20.79 14.92
N LEU A 388 1.84 20.51 15.53
CA LEU A 388 3.02 20.03 14.81
C LEU A 388 2.74 18.69 14.13
N ARG A 389 1.74 17.95 14.64
CA ARG A 389 1.30 16.67 14.09
C ARG A 389 0.99 16.73 12.60
N TYR A 390 0.33 17.79 12.13
CA TYR A 390 -0.02 17.90 10.71
C TYR A 390 1.22 17.96 9.83
N VAL A 391 2.17 18.83 10.16
CA VAL A 391 3.39 19.02 9.35
C VAL A 391 4.27 17.78 9.42
N VAL A 392 4.57 17.29 10.64
CA VAL A 392 5.44 16.12 10.82
C VAL A 392 4.80 14.88 10.18
N THR A 393 3.49 14.70 10.36
CA THR A 393 2.78 13.57 9.74
C THR A 393 2.81 13.66 8.22
N ALA A 394 2.62 14.85 7.62
CA ALA A 394 2.68 15.02 6.19
C ALA A 394 4.07 14.70 5.64
N VAL A 395 5.14 15.18 6.28
CA VAL A 395 6.52 14.88 5.88
C VAL A 395 6.82 13.40 5.99
N CYS A 396 6.51 12.77 7.14
CA CYS A 396 6.73 11.34 7.34
C CYS A 396 5.86 10.50 6.40
N PHE A 397 4.63 10.92 6.12
CA PHE A 397 3.76 10.23 5.18
C PHE A 397 4.30 10.26 3.75
N VAL A 398 4.73 11.43 3.26
CA VAL A 398 5.34 11.57 1.92
C VAL A 398 6.61 10.73 1.83
N PHE A 399 7.46 10.75 2.87
CA PHE A 399 8.65 9.90 2.95
C PHE A 399 8.30 8.41 2.87
N MET A 400 7.34 7.93 3.68
CA MET A 400 6.93 6.51 3.69
C MET A 400 6.28 6.10 2.37
N LEU A 401 5.48 6.98 1.78
CA LEU A 401 4.85 6.74 0.47
C LEU A 401 5.92 6.62 -0.62
N ALA A 402 6.87 7.56 -0.68
CA ALA A 402 7.96 7.53 -1.65
C ALA A 402 8.83 6.27 -1.46
N ASN A 403 9.19 5.95 -0.22
CA ASN A 403 9.96 4.76 0.12
C ASN A 403 9.21 3.46 -0.27
N GLY A 404 7.91 3.39 -0.01
CA GLY A 404 7.08 2.26 -0.42
C GLY A 404 7.00 2.10 -1.94
N LEU A 405 6.81 3.19 -2.69
CA LEU A 405 6.78 3.17 -4.15
C LEU A 405 8.13 2.77 -4.75
N LEU A 406 9.24 3.30 -4.22
CA LEU A 406 10.58 2.90 -4.62
C LEU A 406 10.85 1.42 -4.32
N THR A 407 10.39 0.93 -3.16
CA THR A 407 10.52 -0.49 -2.79
C THR A 407 9.75 -1.37 -3.76
N LEU A 408 8.49 -1.05 -4.07
CA LEU A 408 7.69 -1.82 -5.02
C LEU A 408 8.32 -1.82 -6.41
N GLY A 409 8.82 -0.66 -6.89
CA GLY A 409 9.50 -0.56 -8.18
C GLY A 409 10.81 -1.36 -8.22
N SER A 410 11.59 -1.34 -7.15
CA SER A 410 12.84 -2.11 -7.08
C SER A 410 12.61 -3.62 -7.01
N LEU A 411 11.57 -4.06 -6.30
CA LEU A 411 11.16 -5.47 -6.25
C LEU A 411 10.65 -5.95 -7.61
N ASP A 412 9.91 -5.10 -8.33
CA ASP A 412 9.43 -5.36 -9.67
C ASP A 412 10.60 -5.58 -10.65
N CYS A 413 11.53 -4.63 -10.70
CA CYS A 413 12.71 -4.74 -11.54
C CYS A 413 13.65 -5.89 -11.12
N TRP A 414 13.73 -6.20 -9.83
CA TRP A 414 14.50 -7.35 -9.36
C TRP A 414 13.87 -8.67 -9.80
N PHE A 415 12.53 -8.77 -9.72
CA PHE A 415 11.80 -9.93 -10.25
C PHE A 415 12.03 -10.11 -11.77
N GLU A 416 11.96 -9.02 -12.57
CA GLU A 416 12.20 -9.07 -14.01
C GLU A 416 13.62 -9.55 -14.32
N ARG A 417 14.65 -8.98 -13.68
CA ARG A 417 16.04 -9.44 -13.85
C ARG A 417 16.22 -10.89 -13.43
N SER A 418 15.57 -11.32 -12.34
CA SER A 418 15.59 -12.72 -11.90
C SER A 418 14.86 -13.67 -12.87
N SER A 419 13.99 -13.13 -13.71
CA SER A 419 13.33 -13.84 -14.83
C SER A 419 14.14 -13.81 -16.12
N GLY A 420 15.36 -13.23 -16.14
CA GLY A 420 16.22 -13.11 -17.31
C GLY A 420 15.92 -11.90 -18.21
N ILE A 421 14.98 -11.03 -17.82
CA ILE A 421 14.59 -9.86 -18.59
C ILE A 421 15.58 -8.72 -18.36
N GLN A 422 16.12 -8.17 -19.44
CA GLN A 422 17.07 -7.05 -19.38
C GLN A 422 16.33 -5.71 -19.27
N PRO A 423 16.90 -4.72 -18.53
CA PRO A 423 16.33 -3.39 -18.44
C PRO A 423 16.25 -2.70 -19.80
N THR A 424 15.07 -2.24 -20.20
CA THR A 424 14.82 -1.57 -21.49
C THR A 424 14.41 -0.11 -21.34
N THR A 425 13.81 0.25 -20.20
CA THR A 425 13.36 1.61 -19.93
C THR A 425 14.35 2.37 -19.02
N ALA A 426 14.30 3.71 -19.04
CA ALA A 426 15.13 4.54 -18.18
C ALA A 426 14.86 4.29 -16.66
N ILE A 427 13.64 3.89 -16.31
CA ILE A 427 13.27 3.56 -14.92
C ILE A 427 13.87 2.20 -14.53
N GLU A 428 13.76 1.19 -15.39
CA GLU A 428 14.37 -0.12 -15.16
C GLU A 428 15.90 0.00 -15.06
N GLN A 429 16.54 0.83 -15.92
CA GLN A 429 17.96 1.09 -15.85
C GLN A 429 18.36 1.78 -14.56
N PHE A 430 17.58 2.79 -14.10
CA PHE A 430 17.80 3.41 -12.80
C PHE A 430 17.81 2.39 -11.66
N PHE A 431 16.83 1.47 -11.61
CA PHE A 431 16.80 0.43 -10.59
C PHE A 431 17.90 -0.63 -10.78
N ALA A 432 18.35 -0.88 -11.99
CA ALA A 432 19.50 -1.77 -12.23
C ALA A 432 20.81 -1.16 -11.70
N ASP A 433 21.01 0.14 -11.90
CA ASP A 433 22.23 0.85 -11.49
C ASP A 433 22.29 1.09 -9.98
N TYR A 434 21.17 1.45 -9.33
CA TYR A 434 21.13 1.84 -7.91
C TYR A 434 20.60 0.74 -6.98
N CYS A 435 19.81 -0.19 -7.49
CA CYS A 435 19.20 -1.29 -6.75
C CYS A 435 19.51 -2.63 -7.45
N GLY A 436 20.78 -2.85 -7.79
CA GLY A 436 21.24 -4.09 -8.44
C GLY A 436 21.01 -5.33 -7.57
N ASP A 437 21.20 -6.51 -8.15
CA ASP A 437 20.83 -7.79 -7.51
C ASP A 437 21.57 -8.04 -6.19
N ASP A 438 22.85 -7.65 -6.10
CA ASP A 438 23.61 -7.79 -4.87
C ASP A 438 23.12 -6.86 -3.77
N PHE A 439 22.74 -5.61 -4.12
CA PHE A 439 22.09 -4.69 -3.20
C PHE A 439 20.77 -5.25 -2.69
N MET A 440 19.92 -5.76 -3.59
CA MET A 440 18.61 -6.31 -3.24
C MET A 440 18.72 -7.55 -2.35
N LYS A 441 19.63 -8.49 -2.68
CA LYS A 441 19.92 -9.67 -1.84
C LYS A 441 20.44 -9.28 -0.46
N ASN A 442 21.30 -8.26 -0.38
CA ASN A 442 21.85 -7.80 0.88
C ASN A 442 20.82 -7.04 1.73
N ARG A 443 19.90 -6.31 1.09
CA ARG A 443 18.83 -5.58 1.76
C ARG A 443 17.68 -6.46 2.22
N PHE A 444 17.28 -7.43 1.41
CA PHE A 444 16.15 -8.32 1.66
C PHE A 444 16.63 -9.77 1.94
N GLN A 445 17.52 -9.92 2.91
CA GLN A 445 18.19 -11.19 3.26
C GLN A 445 17.24 -12.32 3.64
N SER A 446 16.02 -11.98 4.13
CA SER A 446 15.00 -12.95 4.50
C SER A 446 14.14 -13.41 3.33
N MET A 447 14.34 -12.88 2.13
CA MET A 447 13.48 -13.13 0.97
C MET A 447 14.19 -13.98 -0.07
N THR A 448 13.51 -15.00 -0.57
CA THR A 448 13.96 -15.80 -1.71
C THR A 448 13.00 -15.58 -2.88
N ILE A 449 13.54 -15.36 -4.08
CA ILE A 449 12.76 -15.24 -5.31
C ILE A 449 12.74 -16.57 -6.03
N ASP A 450 11.53 -17.05 -6.33
CA ASP A 450 11.26 -18.12 -7.28
C ASP A 450 10.20 -17.62 -8.27
N THR A 451 10.65 -17.24 -9.45
CA THR A 451 9.81 -16.63 -10.49
C THR A 451 8.68 -17.56 -10.93
N SER A 452 8.85 -18.89 -10.81
CA SER A 452 7.82 -19.88 -11.12
C SER A 452 6.60 -19.83 -10.19
N ASN A 453 6.73 -19.21 -9.02
CA ASN A 453 5.63 -19.03 -8.05
C ASN A 453 4.77 -17.80 -8.32
N SER A 454 5.17 -16.92 -9.22
CA SER A 454 4.43 -15.67 -9.48
C SER A 454 3.21 -15.88 -10.38
N THR A 455 2.32 -14.90 -10.39
CA THR A 455 1.18 -14.84 -11.33
C THR A 455 1.43 -13.88 -12.50
N ARG A 456 2.66 -13.38 -12.62
CA ARG A 456 3.06 -12.35 -13.58
C ARG A 456 3.05 -12.89 -15.01
N LYS A 457 2.12 -12.38 -15.81
CA LYS A 457 2.00 -12.68 -17.22
C LYS A 457 2.98 -11.87 -18.06
N ASP A 458 3.19 -10.60 -17.71
CA ASP A 458 4.08 -9.69 -18.42
C ASP A 458 5.53 -10.16 -18.47
N ALA A 459 6.00 -10.86 -17.43
CA ALA A 459 7.35 -11.42 -17.40
C ALA A 459 7.55 -12.49 -18.47
N ALA A 460 6.57 -13.38 -18.65
CA ALA A 460 6.62 -14.40 -19.71
C ALA A 460 6.57 -13.75 -21.10
N GLU A 461 5.66 -12.80 -21.33
CA GLU A 461 5.54 -12.09 -22.60
C GLU A 461 6.80 -11.27 -22.95
N LYS A 462 7.42 -10.60 -21.96
CA LYS A 462 8.68 -9.85 -22.17
C LYS A 462 9.85 -10.79 -22.48
N ALA A 463 9.96 -11.92 -21.81
CA ALA A 463 11.00 -12.91 -22.05
C ALA A 463 10.88 -13.47 -23.49
N ASP A 464 9.68 -13.88 -23.89
CA ASP A 464 9.43 -14.38 -25.27
C ASP A 464 9.76 -13.32 -26.33
N GLN A 465 9.42 -12.04 -26.09
CA GLN A 465 9.74 -10.94 -27.02
C GLN A 465 11.26 -10.68 -27.12
N GLN A 466 11.98 -10.78 -26.02
CA GLN A 466 13.44 -10.61 -26.03
C GLN A 466 14.12 -11.75 -26.80
N ASP A 467 13.68 -12.98 -26.61
CA ASP A 467 14.21 -14.13 -27.33
C ASP A 467 13.95 -14.01 -28.84
N VAL A 468 12.78 -13.56 -29.25
CA VAL A 468 12.46 -13.29 -30.68
C VAL A 468 13.37 -12.20 -31.24
N ASN A 469 13.53 -11.09 -30.53
CA ASN A 469 14.41 -10.00 -30.99
C ASN A 469 15.87 -10.43 -31.10
N VAL A 470 16.38 -11.25 -30.17
CA VAL A 470 17.74 -11.79 -30.19
C VAL A 470 17.91 -12.70 -31.42
N GLN A 471 16.94 -13.56 -31.70
CA GLN A 471 16.98 -14.44 -32.89
C GLN A 471 16.93 -13.64 -34.20
N GLU A 472 16.09 -12.60 -34.29
CA GLU A 472 16.03 -11.72 -35.47
C GLU A 472 17.37 -11.00 -35.69
N VAL A 473 17.98 -10.44 -34.65
CA VAL A 473 19.30 -9.79 -34.76
C VAL A 473 20.38 -10.77 -35.17
N GLN A 474 20.37 -12.00 -34.66
CA GLN A 474 21.33 -13.03 -35.05
C GLN A 474 21.14 -13.43 -36.53
N GLN A 475 19.91 -13.63 -36.96
CA GLN A 475 19.62 -13.93 -38.39
C GLN A 475 20.04 -12.79 -39.31
N GLU A 476 19.83 -11.54 -38.91
CA GLU A 476 20.25 -10.39 -39.70
C GLU A 476 21.80 -10.26 -39.76
N GLN A 477 22.48 -10.56 -38.67
CA GLN A 477 23.95 -10.63 -38.66
C GLN A 477 24.48 -11.77 -39.57
N GLU A 478 23.85 -12.93 -39.50
CA GLU A 478 24.20 -14.06 -40.37
C GLU A 478 23.98 -13.72 -41.86
N ARG A 479 22.83 -13.12 -42.21
CA ARG A 479 22.55 -12.63 -43.58
C ARG A 479 23.60 -11.62 -44.04
N THR A 480 23.91 -10.64 -43.19
CA THR A 480 24.90 -9.61 -43.49
C THR A 480 26.31 -10.21 -43.66
N GLN A 481 26.66 -11.26 -42.89
CA GLN A 481 27.90 -11.99 -43.09
C GLN A 481 27.91 -12.79 -44.39
N GLN A 482 26.80 -13.46 -44.74
CA GLN A 482 26.68 -14.19 -46.00
C GLN A 482 26.79 -13.24 -47.21
N GLU A 483 26.08 -12.12 -47.20
CA GLU A 483 26.17 -11.09 -48.26
C GLU A 483 27.59 -10.54 -48.41
N LYS A 484 28.34 -10.33 -47.29
CA LYS A 484 29.73 -9.91 -47.34
C LYS A 484 30.66 -10.98 -47.92
N LEU A 485 30.40 -12.26 -47.66
CA LEU A 485 31.16 -13.38 -48.21
C LEU A 485 30.87 -13.58 -49.69
N GLU A 486 29.62 -13.41 -50.11
CA GLU A 486 29.22 -13.48 -51.53
C GLU A 486 29.73 -12.29 -52.35
N SER A 487 29.77 -11.10 -51.75
CA SER A 487 30.29 -9.88 -52.42
C SER A 487 31.80 -9.80 -52.50
N ASN A 488 32.55 -10.61 -51.71
CA ASN A 488 34.02 -10.60 -51.72
C ASN A 488 34.59 -12.03 -51.61
N PRO A 489 34.66 -12.77 -52.76
CA PRO A 489 35.10 -14.16 -52.80
C PRO A 489 36.54 -14.39 -52.28
N GLU A 490 37.40 -13.35 -52.25
CA GLU A 490 38.77 -13.46 -51.73
C GLU A 490 38.86 -13.71 -50.21
N LEU A 491 37.79 -13.40 -49.44
CA LEU A 491 37.71 -13.68 -48.03
C LEU A 491 37.50 -15.18 -47.69
N VAL A 492 37.03 -15.95 -48.67
CA VAL A 492 36.79 -17.41 -48.49
C VAL A 492 38.11 -18.18 -48.57
N THR A 493 39.08 -17.71 -49.36
CA THR A 493 40.33 -18.38 -49.57
C THR A 493 41.37 -18.19 -48.48
N SER A 494 41.19 -17.20 -47.57
CA SER A 494 42.17 -16.94 -46.47
C SER A 494 41.94 -17.78 -45.20
N ARG A 495 40.90 -18.61 -45.14
CA ARG A 495 40.62 -19.51 -43.98
C ARG A 495 41.03 -20.98 -44.17
N THR A 496 41.57 -21.31 -45.32
CA THR A 496 42.00 -22.70 -45.66
C THR A 496 43.50 -22.85 -45.85
N VAL A 497 44.33 -22.00 -45.17
CA VAL A 497 45.79 -22.20 -45.11
C VAL A 497 46.23 -22.29 -43.64
#